data_de6f915f8f51400c71eab16eca0828c8
#
_entry.id   de6f915f8f51400c71eab16eca0828c8
#
_cell.length_a   1.000
_cell.length_b   1.000
_cell.length_c   1.000
_cell.angle_alpha   90.00
_cell.angle_beta   90.00
_cell.angle_gamma   90.00
#
_symmetry.space_group_name_H-M   'P 1'
#
loop_
_entity.id
_entity.type
_entity.pdbx_description
1 polymer ?
#
loop_
_entity_poly.entity_id
_entity_poly.type
_entity_poly.pdbx_seq_one_letter_code
_entity_poly.pdbx_strand_id
1 'polypeptide(L)'
;MPEDIFVRLGNKLKNARKSRGLTQEELSALSGVSTRHISKIEKGVMNPSYEILTQIATALGMTLDYFFASYNDEDENNIQLLISLYKGCPKHYRKLLLSTMQTLSKEISDADSRNK
;
A
#
# COMPACT_ATOMS: atom_id res chain seq x y z
N MET A 1 1.46 -24.38 -11.19
CA MET A 1 1.73 -24.52 -9.75
C MET A 1 1.22 -23.32 -9.01
N PRO A 2 0.66 -23.50 -7.81
CA PRO A 2 0.29 -22.35 -7.01
C PRO A 2 1.56 -21.54 -6.67
N GLU A 3 1.44 -20.24 -6.71
CA GLU A 3 2.52 -19.34 -6.37
C GLU A 3 2.87 -19.50 -4.89
N ASP A 4 4.18 -19.52 -4.59
CA ASP A 4 4.67 -19.55 -3.22
C ASP A 4 4.16 -18.32 -2.47
N ILE A 5 3.62 -18.51 -1.27
CA ILE A 5 3.06 -17.43 -0.46
C ILE A 5 4.12 -16.34 -0.17
N PHE A 6 5.38 -16.74 0.00
CA PHE A 6 6.45 -15.77 0.29
C PHE A 6 6.84 -14.96 -0.95
N VAL A 7 6.78 -15.57 -2.14
CA VAL A 7 6.99 -14.86 -3.41
C VAL A 7 5.88 -13.83 -3.60
N ARG A 8 4.63 -14.24 -3.36
CA ARG A 8 3.48 -13.35 -3.47
C ARG A 8 3.56 -12.19 -2.49
N LEU A 9 3.90 -12.48 -1.23
CA LEU A 9 4.09 -11.47 -0.20
C LEU A 9 5.17 -10.47 -0.59
N GLY A 10 6.30 -10.98 -1.08
CA GLY A 10 7.43 -10.15 -1.50
C GLY A 10 7.05 -9.23 -2.67
N ASN A 11 6.31 -9.75 -3.64
CA ASN A 11 5.84 -8.95 -4.77
C ASN A 11 4.89 -7.84 -4.33
N LYS A 12 3.99 -8.13 -3.40
CA LYS A 12 3.07 -7.13 -2.85
C LYS A 12 3.81 -6.04 -2.11
N LEU A 13 4.81 -6.42 -1.31
CA LEU A 13 5.64 -5.45 -0.59
C LEU A 13 6.39 -4.55 -1.59
N LYS A 14 7.02 -5.15 -2.58
CA LYS A 14 7.76 -4.39 -3.60
C LYS A 14 6.85 -3.42 -4.35
N ASN A 15 5.67 -3.88 -4.76
CA ASN A 15 4.70 -3.05 -5.46
C ASN A 15 4.22 -1.90 -4.58
N ALA A 16 3.91 -2.16 -3.33
CA ALA A 16 3.48 -1.14 -2.38
C ALA A 16 4.58 -0.09 -2.15
N ARG A 17 5.81 -0.54 -1.99
CA ARG A 17 6.96 0.35 -1.82
C ARG A 17 7.14 1.26 -3.04
N LYS A 18 7.14 0.66 -4.23
CA LYS A 18 7.34 1.40 -5.49
C LYS A 18 6.21 2.39 -5.76
N SER A 19 4.96 2.03 -5.45
CA SER A 19 3.85 2.94 -5.66
C SER A 19 3.91 4.17 -4.74
N ARG A 20 4.68 4.09 -3.66
CA ARG A 20 4.93 5.24 -2.79
C ARG A 20 6.22 5.98 -3.13
N GLY A 21 6.90 5.56 -4.20
CA GLY A 21 8.13 6.20 -4.67
C GLY A 21 9.32 5.99 -3.76
N LEU A 22 9.32 4.91 -2.96
CA LEU A 22 10.37 4.66 -1.98
C LEU A 22 11.41 3.66 -2.52
N THR A 23 12.67 3.91 -2.18
CA THR A 23 13.73 2.91 -2.36
C THR A 23 13.70 1.96 -1.17
N GLN A 24 14.42 0.84 -1.27
CA GLN A 24 14.57 -0.09 -0.15
C GLN A 24 15.23 0.60 1.04
N GLU A 25 16.22 1.47 0.79
CA GLU A 25 16.91 2.23 1.83
C GLU A 25 15.98 3.21 2.53
N GLU A 26 15.12 3.87 1.78
CA GLU A 26 14.13 4.79 2.34
C GLU A 26 13.11 4.07 3.20
N LEU A 27 12.62 2.92 2.72
CA LEU A 27 11.71 2.09 3.51
C LEU A 27 12.39 1.58 4.78
N SER A 28 13.65 1.20 4.70
CA SER A 28 14.43 0.77 5.86
C SER A 28 14.50 1.89 6.91
N ALA A 29 14.77 3.11 6.47
CA ALA A 29 14.84 4.26 7.38
C ALA A 29 13.50 4.52 8.07
N LEU A 30 12.39 4.38 7.34
CA LEU A 30 11.05 4.65 7.87
C LEU A 30 10.54 3.53 8.79
N SER A 31 10.88 2.28 8.47
CA SER A 31 10.32 1.12 9.15
C SER A 31 11.17 0.61 10.31
N GLY A 32 12.45 0.92 10.30
CA GLY A 32 13.41 0.32 11.25
C GLY A 32 13.82 -1.09 10.87
N VAL A 33 13.37 -1.61 9.74
CA VAL A 33 13.75 -2.94 9.22
C VAL A 33 14.93 -2.76 8.29
N SER A 34 15.96 -3.61 8.43
CA SER A 34 17.17 -3.47 7.62
C SER A 34 16.89 -3.64 6.13
N THR A 35 17.67 -2.95 5.30
CA THR A 35 17.60 -3.08 3.84
C THR A 35 17.79 -4.53 3.41
N ARG A 36 18.68 -5.26 4.07
CA ARG A 36 18.93 -6.66 3.79
C ARG A 36 17.67 -7.52 4.00
N HIS A 37 16.95 -7.29 5.11
CA HIS A 37 15.69 -7.97 5.38
C HIS A 37 14.64 -7.64 4.32
N ILE A 38 14.48 -6.35 4.00
CA ILE A 38 13.52 -5.90 3.00
C ILE A 38 13.81 -6.58 1.66
N SER A 39 15.09 -6.59 1.24
CA SER A 39 15.49 -7.21 -0.01
C SER A 39 15.14 -8.70 -0.06
N LYS A 40 15.41 -9.43 1.03
CA LYS A 40 15.10 -10.86 1.11
C LYS A 40 13.61 -11.14 1.08
N ILE A 41 12.82 -10.31 1.76
CA ILE A 41 11.36 -10.45 1.74
C ILE A 41 10.83 -10.22 0.32
N GLU A 42 11.31 -9.17 -0.36
CA GLU A 42 10.86 -8.84 -1.72
C GLU A 42 11.23 -9.93 -2.72
N LYS A 43 12.31 -10.66 -2.48
CA LYS A 43 12.72 -11.79 -3.33
C LYS A 43 11.97 -13.09 -3.01
N GLY A 44 11.19 -13.11 -1.94
CA GLY A 44 10.45 -14.31 -1.54
C GLY A 44 11.31 -15.39 -0.91
N VAL A 45 12.50 -15.06 -0.44
CA VAL A 45 13.45 -16.04 0.12
C VAL A 45 13.50 -15.99 1.65
N MET A 46 12.65 -15.18 2.26
CA MET A 46 12.60 -15.05 3.72
C MET A 46 11.15 -14.95 4.17
N ASN A 47 10.82 -15.69 5.25
CA ASN A 47 9.54 -15.57 5.92
C ASN A 47 9.67 -14.49 7.00
N PRO A 48 9.08 -13.30 6.81
CA PRO A 48 9.18 -12.25 7.82
C PRO A 48 8.33 -12.59 9.04
N SER A 49 8.77 -12.14 10.22
CA SER A 49 7.97 -12.25 11.44
C SER A 49 6.78 -11.28 11.37
N TYR A 50 5.78 -11.53 12.20
CA TYR A 50 4.64 -10.62 12.36
C TYR A 50 5.12 -9.20 12.72
N GLU A 51 6.09 -9.11 13.60
CA GLU A 51 6.65 -7.82 14.04
C GLU A 51 7.26 -7.06 12.85
N ILE A 52 8.07 -7.73 12.04
CA ILE A 52 8.69 -7.12 10.86
C ILE A 52 7.62 -6.66 9.87
N LEU A 53 6.61 -7.50 9.60
CA LEU A 53 5.52 -7.12 8.70
C LEU A 53 4.74 -5.92 9.22
N THR A 54 4.49 -5.87 10.53
CA THR A 54 3.80 -4.74 11.16
C THR A 54 4.59 -3.45 11.00
N GLN A 55 5.89 -3.50 11.22
CA GLN A 55 6.76 -2.33 11.08
C GLN A 55 6.75 -1.82 9.64
N ILE A 56 6.83 -2.72 8.67
CA ILE A 56 6.80 -2.34 7.24
C ILE A 56 5.44 -1.79 6.86
N ALA A 57 4.35 -2.45 7.26
CA ALA A 57 3.00 -2.00 6.95
C ALA A 57 2.74 -0.61 7.52
N THR A 58 3.14 -0.37 8.77
CA THR A 58 3.00 0.94 9.41
C THR A 58 3.76 2.01 8.63
N ALA A 59 5.00 1.72 8.21
CA ALA A 59 5.81 2.66 7.44
C ALA A 59 5.18 2.98 6.08
N LEU A 60 4.51 2.02 5.46
CA LEU A 60 3.83 2.20 4.18
C LEU A 60 2.41 2.76 4.32
N GLY A 61 1.90 2.87 5.55
CA GLY A 61 0.54 3.37 5.79
C GLY A 61 -0.55 2.39 5.35
N MET A 62 -0.27 1.10 5.40
CA MET A 62 -1.22 0.07 4.93
C MET A 62 -1.51 -0.95 6.02
N THR A 63 -2.51 -1.78 5.80
CA THR A 63 -2.90 -2.85 6.72
C THR A 63 -2.20 -4.15 6.37
N LEU A 64 -2.10 -5.05 7.36
CA LEU A 64 -1.55 -6.39 7.12
C LEU A 64 -2.42 -7.22 6.17
N ASP A 65 -3.73 -6.97 6.17
CA ASP A 65 -4.66 -7.70 5.29
C ASP A 65 -4.26 -7.60 3.82
N TYR A 66 -3.67 -6.47 3.42
CA TYR A 66 -3.21 -6.28 2.06
C TYR A 66 -2.28 -7.41 1.60
N PHE A 67 -1.37 -7.83 2.48
CA PHE A 67 -0.36 -8.85 2.11
C PHE A 67 -0.97 -10.21 1.84
N PHE A 68 -2.14 -10.48 2.40
CA PHE A 68 -2.79 -11.79 2.33
C PHE A 68 -4.05 -11.80 1.47
N ALA A 69 -4.42 -10.65 0.91
CA ALA A 69 -5.61 -10.54 0.07
C ALA A 69 -5.40 -11.22 -1.29
N SER A 70 -6.47 -11.83 -1.80
CA SER A 70 -6.46 -12.53 -3.08
C SER A 70 -7.11 -11.69 -4.18
N TYR A 71 -7.08 -10.37 -4.05
CA TYR A 71 -7.70 -9.45 -5.00
C TYR A 71 -6.81 -9.15 -6.19
N ASN A 72 -7.36 -8.38 -7.12
CA ASN A 72 -6.57 -7.70 -8.14
C ASN A 72 -5.58 -6.78 -7.44
N ASP A 73 -4.28 -7.04 -7.65
CA ASP A 73 -3.21 -6.32 -6.95
C ASP A 73 -3.18 -4.84 -7.30
N GLU A 74 -3.56 -4.47 -8.54
CA GLU A 74 -3.59 -3.07 -8.96
C GLU A 74 -4.63 -2.26 -8.17
N ASP A 75 -5.86 -2.78 -8.06
CA ASP A 75 -6.92 -2.10 -7.31
C ASP A 75 -6.57 -2.02 -5.83
N GLU A 76 -6.03 -3.09 -5.26
CA GLU A 76 -5.65 -3.09 -3.85
C GLU A 76 -4.52 -2.11 -3.57
N ASN A 77 -3.53 -2.03 -4.47
CA ASN A 77 -2.45 -1.04 -4.36
C ASN A 77 -3.00 0.38 -4.39
N ASN A 78 -3.97 0.65 -5.26
CA ASN A 78 -4.57 1.98 -5.37
C ASN A 78 -5.37 2.34 -4.12
N ILE A 79 -6.08 1.38 -3.54
CA ILE A 79 -6.81 1.59 -2.28
C ILE A 79 -5.82 1.94 -1.16
N GLN A 80 -4.72 1.19 -1.06
CA GLN A 80 -3.72 1.45 -0.03
C GLN A 80 -3.01 2.78 -0.24
N LEU A 81 -2.82 3.18 -1.49
CA LEU A 81 -2.28 4.51 -1.79
C LEU A 81 -3.22 5.62 -1.31
N LEU A 82 -4.53 5.46 -1.53
CA LEU A 82 -5.53 6.42 -1.06
C LEU A 82 -5.48 6.56 0.46
N ILE A 83 -5.38 5.43 1.17
CA ILE A 83 -5.25 5.43 2.64
C ILE A 83 -3.98 6.18 3.06
N SER A 84 -2.86 5.94 2.39
CA SER A 84 -1.59 6.61 2.70
C SER A 84 -1.68 8.12 2.48
N LEU A 85 -2.33 8.53 1.41
CA LEU A 85 -2.50 9.96 1.10
C LEU A 85 -3.33 10.66 2.19
N TYR A 86 -4.39 10.00 2.66
CA TYR A 86 -5.20 10.54 3.74
C TYR A 86 -4.41 10.63 5.04
N LYS A 87 -3.72 9.56 5.42
CA LYS A 87 -2.93 9.52 6.66
C LYS A 87 -1.78 10.51 6.64
N GLY A 88 -1.17 10.74 5.48
CA GLY A 88 -0.09 11.70 5.31
C GLY A 88 -0.56 13.15 5.22
N CYS A 89 -1.86 13.37 5.06
CA CYS A 89 -2.41 14.72 5.00
C CYS A 89 -2.46 15.34 6.39
N PRO A 90 -1.97 16.59 6.58
CA PRO A 90 -2.10 17.26 7.88
C PRO A 90 -3.56 17.27 8.34
N LYS A 91 -3.77 17.03 9.64
CA LYS A 91 -5.12 16.84 10.19
C LYS A 91 -6.09 17.97 9.83
N HIS A 92 -5.62 19.21 9.86
CA HIS A 92 -6.49 20.36 9.61
C HIS A 92 -6.88 20.53 8.13
N TYR A 93 -6.26 19.75 7.22
CA TYR A 93 -6.64 19.73 5.80
C TYR A 93 -7.41 18.48 5.39
N ARG A 94 -7.57 17.50 6.28
CA ARG A 94 -8.21 16.23 5.93
C ARG A 94 -9.67 16.39 5.53
N LYS A 95 -10.38 17.33 6.17
CA LYS A 95 -11.78 17.62 5.81
C LYS A 95 -11.88 18.14 4.38
N LEU A 96 -10.96 19.02 4.00
CA LEU A 96 -10.90 19.53 2.62
C LEU A 96 -10.60 18.41 1.64
N LEU A 97 -9.64 17.55 1.96
CA LEU A 97 -9.30 16.40 1.09
C LEU A 97 -10.52 15.51 0.87
N LEU A 98 -11.21 15.13 1.94
CA LEU A 98 -12.38 14.25 1.84
C LEU A 98 -13.52 14.91 1.07
N SER A 99 -13.83 16.19 1.35
CA SER A 99 -14.95 16.86 0.66
C SER A 99 -14.66 17.02 -0.82
N THR A 100 -13.41 17.28 -1.19
CA THR A 100 -12.99 17.36 -2.59
C THR A 100 -13.17 16.01 -3.29
N MET A 101 -12.74 14.93 -2.64
CA MET A 101 -12.90 13.59 -3.18
C MET A 101 -14.35 13.19 -3.31
N GLN A 102 -15.20 13.54 -2.34
CA GLN A 102 -16.63 13.26 -2.39
C GLN A 102 -17.30 13.98 -3.57
N THR A 103 -16.96 15.25 -3.78
CA THR A 103 -17.49 16.03 -4.89
C THR A 103 -17.07 15.42 -6.22
N LEU A 104 -15.79 15.10 -6.37
CA LEU A 104 -15.27 14.51 -7.60
C LEU A 104 -15.91 13.15 -7.86
N SER A 105 -16.05 12.32 -6.84
CA SER A 105 -16.69 11.00 -6.95
C SER A 105 -18.14 11.13 -7.45
N LYS A 106 -18.87 12.10 -6.91
CA LYS A 106 -20.25 12.36 -7.33
C LYS A 106 -20.30 12.80 -8.80
N GLU A 107 -19.42 13.71 -9.20
CA GLU A 107 -19.36 14.19 -10.58
C GLU A 107 -19.08 13.07 -11.57
N ILE A 108 -18.17 12.15 -11.20
CA ILE A 108 -17.86 10.98 -12.03
C ILE A 108 -19.08 10.08 -12.15
N SER A 109 -19.77 9.83 -11.06
CA SER A 109 -20.97 8.99 -11.02
C SER A 109 -22.09 9.57 -11.88
N ASP A 110 -22.32 10.89 -11.77
CA ASP A 110 -23.34 11.58 -12.55
C ASP A 110 -23.00 11.55 -14.05
N ALA A 111 -21.74 11.75 -14.40
CA ALA A 111 -21.29 11.69 -15.79
C ALA A 111 -21.47 10.28 -16.39
N ASP A 112 -21.16 9.26 -15.61
CA ASP A 112 -21.34 7.86 -16.04
C ASP A 112 -22.81 7.53 -16.27
N SER A 113 -23.69 8.00 -15.39
CA SER A 113 -25.14 7.81 -15.53
C SER A 113 -25.69 8.48 -16.79
N ARG A 114 -25.16 9.64 -17.16
CA ARG A 114 -25.60 10.35 -18.37
C ARG A 114 -25.19 9.65 -19.67
N ASN A 115 -24.16 8.81 -19.60
CA ASN A 115 -23.63 8.09 -20.77
C ASN A 115 -24.26 6.71 -20.97
N LYS A 116 -25.23 6.34 -20.15
CA LYS A 116 -25.95 5.06 -20.27
C LYS A 116 -27.21 5.17 -21.08
#